data_eae0dd04868b93c14e555015d135ac92
#
_entry.id   eae0dd04868b93c14e555015d135ac92
#
_cell.length_a   1.000
_cell.length_b   1.000
_cell.length_c   1.000
_cell.angle_alpha   90.00
_cell.angle_beta   90.00
_cell.angle_gamma   90.00
#
_symmetry.space_group_name_H-M   'P 1'
#
loop_
_entity.id
_entity.type
_entity.pdbx_description
1 polymer ?
#
loop_
_entity_poly.entity_id
_entity_poly.type
_entity_poly.pdbx_seq_one_letter_code
_entity_poly.pdbx_strand_id
1 'polypeptide(L)'
;MTSEIGLEMTSNFWMAATKKPGPQPPLTKKTKKTKTAKTAVLIVLGARLNPQGQPGRVARVRLLHALKLWRQLHPGCHLLITGGPRPGSAISEARSMARWSLAWVAENWGPGLREELAPCLILEEASPNTAASAANTLPLAQGLEVAAVGLVSDPLHLRRANYLFRRCYQRQGIVIQPLPAPGLFRHYWRQRRYLPLARMLLREGGAWLKVMGGLVPGLGRRNR
;
A
#
# COMPACT_ATOMS: atom_id res chain seq x y z
N MET A 1 0.40 -21.22 -14.47
CA MET A 1 1.14 -21.80 -13.33
C MET A 1 2.05 -20.80 -12.58
N THR A 2 1.85 -19.49 -12.67
CA THR A 2 2.73 -18.47 -12.03
C THR A 2 2.02 -17.58 -10.99
N SER A 3 0.77 -17.88 -10.63
CA SER A 3 -0.02 -17.10 -9.68
C SER A 3 0.03 -17.64 -8.23
N GLU A 4 0.38 -18.89 -8.03
CA GLU A 4 0.38 -19.50 -6.68
C GLU A 4 1.64 -19.18 -5.87
N ILE A 5 2.81 -19.10 -6.51
CA ILE A 5 4.09 -18.86 -5.81
C ILE A 5 4.14 -17.49 -5.11
N GLY A 6 3.51 -16.46 -5.70
CA GLY A 6 3.45 -15.13 -5.08
C GLY A 6 2.52 -15.03 -3.87
N LEU A 7 1.59 -15.96 -3.76
CA LEU A 7 0.57 -16.01 -2.71
C LEU A 7 1.06 -16.70 -1.45
N GLU A 8 1.82 -17.78 -1.60
CA GLU A 8 2.45 -18.47 -0.46
C GLU A 8 3.51 -17.60 0.23
N MET A 9 4.29 -16.83 -0.54
CA MET A 9 5.28 -15.90 0.03
C MET A 9 4.64 -14.78 0.86
N THR A 10 3.47 -14.26 0.47
CA THR A 10 2.76 -13.24 1.25
C THR A 10 2.15 -13.80 2.53
N SER A 11 1.55 -14.99 2.47
CA SER A 11 0.99 -15.67 3.64
C SER A 11 2.08 -16.03 4.66
N ASN A 12 3.20 -16.57 4.21
CA ASN A 12 4.34 -16.95 5.05
C ASN A 12 5.04 -15.74 5.68
N PHE A 13 5.07 -14.58 5.00
CA PHE A 13 5.63 -13.36 5.57
C PHE A 13 4.82 -12.88 6.80
N TRP A 14 3.50 -12.86 6.69
CA TRP A 14 2.64 -12.46 7.81
C TRP A 14 2.74 -13.44 8.98
N MET A 15 2.99 -14.72 8.73
CA MET A 15 3.28 -15.70 9.79
C MET A 15 4.67 -15.51 10.42
N ALA A 16 5.70 -15.18 9.64
CA ALA A 16 7.08 -15.03 10.11
C ALA A 16 7.33 -13.72 10.89
N ALA A 17 6.69 -12.61 10.48
CA ALA A 17 6.79 -11.31 11.15
C ALA A 17 6.19 -11.30 12.58
N THR A 18 5.70 -12.45 13.06
CA THR A 18 5.07 -12.63 14.35
C THR A 18 5.93 -13.34 15.40
N LYS A 19 7.21 -13.64 15.11
CA LYS A 19 8.16 -14.14 16.12
C LYS A 19 8.63 -13.00 17.02
N LYS A 20 8.26 -13.07 18.30
CA LYS A 20 8.73 -12.19 19.38
C LYS A 20 10.22 -12.38 19.65
N PRO A 21 10.94 -11.33 20.13
CA PRO A 21 12.25 -11.50 20.76
C PRO A 21 12.16 -12.36 22.03
N GLY A 22 13.25 -13.07 22.33
CA GLY A 22 13.37 -14.16 23.28
C GLY A 22 12.94 -13.92 24.72
N PRO A 23 13.07 -14.94 25.62
CA PRO A 23 12.24 -15.08 26.80
C PRO A 23 12.67 -14.23 27.98
N GLN A 24 11.71 -13.59 28.65
CA GLN A 24 11.82 -13.14 30.04
C GLN A 24 11.11 -14.13 30.96
N PRO A 25 11.55 -14.30 32.23
CA PRO A 25 11.10 -15.36 33.13
C PRO A 25 9.68 -15.13 33.70
N PRO A 26 9.08 -16.13 34.38
CA PRO A 26 7.63 -16.26 34.46
C PRO A 26 7.01 -15.47 35.61
N LEU A 27 5.90 -14.79 35.34
CA LEU A 27 4.90 -14.45 36.35
C LEU A 27 3.58 -15.14 35.99
N THR A 28 3.15 -15.99 36.90
CA THR A 28 1.95 -16.80 36.89
C THR A 28 0.67 -15.98 36.83
N LYS A 29 -0.23 -16.30 35.90
CA LYS A 29 -1.65 -16.57 36.08
C LYS A 29 -2.29 -16.88 34.72
N LYS A 30 -2.87 -18.07 34.61
CA LYS A 30 -3.64 -18.55 33.46
C LYS A 30 -4.89 -17.71 33.26
N THR A 31 -4.87 -16.81 32.28
CA THR A 31 -6.08 -16.35 31.63
C THR A 31 -6.01 -16.84 30.18
N LYS A 32 -7.06 -17.56 29.75
CA LYS A 32 -7.24 -18.01 28.37
C LYS A 32 -7.16 -16.77 27.47
N LYS A 33 -5.99 -16.58 26.82
CA LYS A 33 -5.77 -15.52 25.83
C LYS A 33 -6.52 -15.92 24.56
N THR A 34 -7.67 -15.28 24.35
CA THR A 34 -8.35 -15.24 23.05
C THR A 34 -7.27 -14.88 22.02
N LYS A 35 -7.13 -15.70 20.99
CA LYS A 35 -6.21 -15.48 19.87
C LYS A 35 -6.64 -14.18 19.19
N THR A 36 -6.06 -13.05 19.58
CA THR A 36 -6.28 -11.77 18.92
C THR A 36 -5.89 -11.94 17.45
N ALA A 37 -6.85 -11.80 16.57
CA ALA A 37 -6.61 -11.83 15.13
C ALA A 37 -5.55 -10.77 14.83
N LYS A 38 -4.46 -11.19 14.18
CA LYS A 38 -3.33 -10.30 13.88
C LYS A 38 -3.78 -9.28 12.83
N THR A 39 -3.80 -8.00 13.20
CA THR A 39 -4.13 -6.91 12.30
C THR A 39 -3.11 -6.83 11.17
N ALA A 40 -3.58 -6.91 9.93
CA ALA A 40 -2.77 -6.67 8.72
C ALA A 40 -3.11 -5.31 8.13
N VAL A 41 -2.13 -4.61 7.57
CA VAL A 41 -2.32 -3.34 6.87
C VAL A 41 -1.70 -3.39 5.50
N LEU A 42 -2.49 -3.09 4.48
CA LEU A 42 -2.05 -2.91 3.11
C LEU A 42 -2.10 -1.43 2.75
N ILE A 43 -0.95 -0.81 2.53
CA ILE A 43 -0.86 0.58 2.07
C ILE A 43 -0.92 0.59 0.55
N VAL A 44 -1.95 1.22 0.00
CA VAL A 44 -2.14 1.35 -1.46
C VAL A 44 -1.77 2.75 -1.89
N LEU A 45 -0.73 2.86 -2.71
CA LEU A 45 -0.25 4.16 -3.18
C LEU A 45 -1.17 4.75 -4.24
N GLY A 46 -1.48 6.03 -4.08
CA GLY A 46 -2.23 6.84 -5.02
C GLY A 46 -1.65 6.86 -6.42
N ALA A 47 -2.49 7.12 -7.39
CA ALA A 47 -2.11 7.35 -8.76
C ALA A 47 -3.07 8.35 -9.40
N ARG A 48 -2.56 9.07 -10.42
CA ARG A 48 -3.29 10.13 -11.09
C ARG A 48 -4.71 9.70 -11.50
N LEU A 49 -5.68 10.54 -11.16
CA LEU A 49 -7.06 10.42 -11.61
C LEU A 49 -7.18 10.80 -13.10
N ASN A 50 -8.22 10.34 -13.75
CA ASN A 50 -8.62 10.79 -15.08
C ASN A 50 -9.31 12.17 -14.99
N PRO A 51 -9.62 12.84 -16.11
CA PRO A 51 -10.30 14.14 -16.09
C PRO A 51 -11.66 14.14 -15.41
N GLN A 52 -12.31 12.97 -15.31
CA GLN A 52 -13.59 12.78 -14.62
C GLN A 52 -13.43 12.52 -13.12
N GLY A 53 -12.23 12.68 -12.55
CA GLY A 53 -11.94 12.46 -11.15
C GLY A 53 -11.95 11.00 -10.71
N GLN A 54 -11.94 10.04 -11.65
CA GLN A 54 -11.95 8.61 -11.34
C GLN A 54 -10.53 8.00 -11.38
N PRO A 55 -10.29 6.88 -10.67
CA PRO A 55 -9.02 6.18 -10.73
C PRO A 55 -8.67 5.76 -12.15
N GLY A 56 -7.51 6.22 -12.64
CA GLY A 56 -6.97 5.78 -13.90
C GLY A 56 -6.52 4.31 -13.85
N ARG A 57 -6.07 3.76 -15.00
CA ARG A 57 -5.69 2.35 -15.11
C ARG A 57 -4.65 1.92 -14.08
N VAL A 58 -3.62 2.72 -13.83
CA VAL A 58 -2.58 2.41 -12.84
C VAL A 58 -3.17 2.24 -11.45
N ALA A 59 -4.03 3.18 -11.03
CA ALA A 59 -4.73 3.10 -9.76
C ALA A 59 -5.61 1.86 -9.66
N ARG A 60 -6.38 1.55 -10.70
CA ARG A 60 -7.27 0.36 -10.73
C ARG A 60 -6.48 -0.94 -10.61
N VAL A 61 -5.32 -1.07 -11.27
CA VAL A 61 -4.47 -2.27 -11.15
C VAL A 61 -3.96 -2.45 -9.72
N ARG A 62 -3.52 -1.37 -9.07
CA ARG A 62 -3.09 -1.40 -7.66
C ARG A 62 -4.24 -1.79 -6.74
N LEU A 63 -5.42 -1.18 -6.92
CA LEU A 63 -6.61 -1.44 -6.12
C LEU A 63 -7.08 -2.89 -6.27
N LEU A 64 -7.20 -3.39 -7.49
CA LEU A 64 -7.61 -4.79 -7.73
C LEU A 64 -6.67 -5.79 -7.08
N HIS A 65 -5.38 -5.52 -7.11
CA HIS A 65 -4.41 -6.37 -6.41
C HIS A 65 -4.59 -6.28 -4.89
N ALA A 66 -4.72 -5.08 -4.34
CA ALA A 66 -4.93 -4.87 -2.92
C ALA A 66 -6.25 -5.48 -2.41
N LEU A 67 -7.35 -5.35 -3.18
CA LEU A 67 -8.64 -5.94 -2.85
C LEU A 67 -8.58 -7.48 -2.80
N LYS A 68 -7.88 -8.11 -3.76
CA LYS A 68 -7.66 -9.57 -3.75
C LYS A 68 -6.90 -10.01 -2.50
N LEU A 69 -5.83 -9.28 -2.13
CA LEU A 69 -5.07 -9.56 -0.92
C LEU A 69 -5.90 -9.32 0.34
N TRP A 70 -6.67 -8.22 0.39
CA TRP A 70 -7.59 -7.94 1.48
C TRP A 70 -8.57 -9.08 1.69
N ARG A 71 -9.22 -9.57 0.63
CA ARG A 71 -10.17 -10.69 0.72
C ARG A 71 -9.55 -11.98 1.26
N GLN A 72 -8.26 -12.21 1.01
CA GLN A 72 -7.53 -13.38 1.52
C GLN A 72 -7.12 -13.23 2.98
N LEU A 73 -6.87 -11.98 3.43
CA LEU A 73 -6.39 -11.67 4.77
C LEU A 73 -7.53 -11.26 5.72
N HIS A 74 -8.74 -11.06 5.19
CA HIS A 74 -9.92 -10.73 5.99
C HIS A 74 -10.43 -11.97 6.77
N PRO A 75 -10.93 -11.82 8.04
CA PRO A 75 -11.02 -10.57 8.80
C PRO A 75 -9.68 -10.16 9.44
N GLY A 76 -9.55 -8.86 9.71
CA GLY A 76 -8.38 -8.28 10.39
C GLY A 76 -7.38 -7.58 9.45
N CYS A 77 -7.75 -7.36 8.19
CA CYS A 77 -6.94 -6.61 7.23
C CYS A 77 -7.54 -5.23 6.92
N HIS A 78 -6.75 -4.17 7.09
CA HIS A 78 -7.11 -2.82 6.68
C HIS A 78 -6.44 -2.42 5.37
N LEU A 79 -7.16 -1.65 4.54
CA LEU A 79 -6.63 -0.99 3.35
C LEU A 79 -6.41 0.50 3.66
N LEU A 80 -5.16 0.91 3.81
CA LEU A 80 -4.77 2.31 3.95
C LEU A 80 -4.45 2.88 2.57
N ILE A 81 -5.35 3.69 2.03
CA ILE A 81 -5.19 4.30 0.70
C ILE A 81 -4.65 5.71 0.88
N THR A 82 -3.50 6.03 0.26
CA THR A 82 -2.84 7.33 0.39
C THR A 82 -2.78 8.07 -0.93
N GLY A 83 -2.99 9.38 -0.89
CA GLY A 83 -2.87 10.29 -2.03
C GLY A 83 -3.79 11.50 -1.90
N GLY A 84 -3.18 12.68 -1.87
CA GLY A 84 -3.88 13.96 -1.72
C GLY A 84 -4.58 14.44 -2.99
N PRO A 85 -5.22 15.61 -2.92
CA PRO A 85 -5.81 16.26 -4.08
C PRO A 85 -4.70 16.77 -5.01
N ARG A 86 -5.00 16.80 -6.30
CA ARG A 86 -4.16 17.43 -7.31
C ARG A 86 -4.66 18.83 -7.64
N PRO A 87 -3.80 19.73 -8.11
CA PRO A 87 -4.23 21.03 -8.62
C PRO A 87 -5.39 20.85 -9.62
N GLY A 88 -6.50 21.55 -9.39
CA GLY A 88 -7.72 21.47 -10.21
C GLY A 88 -8.62 20.25 -9.91
N SER A 89 -8.31 19.42 -8.91
CA SER A 89 -9.18 18.32 -8.48
C SER A 89 -9.90 18.67 -7.18
N ALA A 90 -11.22 18.56 -7.16
CA ALA A 90 -12.05 18.73 -5.95
C ALA A 90 -12.00 17.52 -5.01
N ILE A 91 -11.41 16.41 -5.44
CA ILE A 91 -11.35 15.17 -4.67
C ILE A 91 -9.91 14.63 -4.63
N SER A 92 -9.52 14.07 -3.50
CA SER A 92 -8.22 13.41 -3.34
C SER A 92 -8.14 12.10 -4.14
N GLU A 93 -6.90 11.71 -4.49
CA GLU A 93 -6.65 10.40 -5.11
C GLU A 93 -7.16 9.27 -4.19
N ALA A 94 -6.88 9.35 -2.89
CA ALA A 94 -7.30 8.35 -1.92
C ALA A 94 -8.82 8.19 -1.84
N ARG A 95 -9.56 9.28 -1.76
CA ARG A 95 -11.03 9.26 -1.67
C ARG A 95 -11.66 8.73 -2.95
N SER A 96 -11.17 9.14 -4.11
CA SER A 96 -11.65 8.62 -5.40
C SER A 96 -11.40 7.11 -5.52
N MET A 97 -10.21 6.66 -5.11
CA MET A 97 -9.82 5.25 -5.12
C MET A 97 -10.70 4.42 -4.16
N ALA A 98 -11.00 4.92 -2.96
CA ALA A 98 -11.87 4.25 -2.00
C ALA A 98 -13.31 4.11 -2.52
N ARG A 99 -13.89 5.18 -3.06
CA ARG A 99 -15.23 5.14 -3.67
C ARG A 99 -15.30 4.11 -4.80
N TRP A 100 -14.30 4.11 -5.67
CA TRP A 100 -14.22 3.13 -6.75
C TRP A 100 -14.11 1.69 -6.22
N SER A 101 -13.31 1.45 -5.17
CA SER A 101 -13.15 0.14 -4.57
C SER A 101 -14.44 -0.41 -4.01
N LEU A 102 -15.21 0.42 -3.28
CA LEU A 102 -16.50 0.03 -2.73
C LEU A 102 -17.53 -0.27 -3.83
N ALA A 103 -17.59 0.54 -4.88
CA ALA A 103 -18.47 0.31 -6.01
C ALA A 103 -18.10 -0.98 -6.75
N TRP A 104 -16.82 -1.18 -7.03
CA TRP A 104 -16.33 -2.36 -7.72
C TRP A 104 -16.59 -3.66 -6.92
N VAL A 105 -16.37 -3.64 -5.60
CA VAL A 105 -16.64 -4.80 -4.73
C VAL A 105 -18.12 -5.11 -4.68
N ALA A 106 -19.00 -4.10 -4.57
CA ALA A 106 -20.44 -4.31 -4.61
C ALA A 106 -20.91 -4.98 -5.90
N GLU A 107 -20.36 -4.52 -7.03
CA GLU A 107 -20.72 -5.02 -8.37
C GLU A 107 -20.19 -6.43 -8.63
N ASN A 108 -18.95 -6.73 -8.21
CA ASN A 108 -18.25 -7.96 -8.61
C ASN A 108 -18.26 -9.05 -7.52
N TRP A 109 -18.40 -8.69 -6.24
CA TRP A 109 -18.35 -9.61 -5.11
C TRP A 109 -19.61 -9.57 -4.22
N GLY A 110 -20.50 -8.64 -4.48
CA GLY A 110 -21.77 -8.47 -3.79
C GLY A 110 -21.78 -7.41 -2.67
N PRO A 111 -22.96 -6.97 -2.26
CA PRO A 111 -23.15 -5.89 -1.27
C PRO A 111 -22.59 -6.26 0.12
N GLY A 112 -22.68 -7.51 0.55
CA GLY A 112 -22.18 -7.94 1.85
C GLY A 112 -20.67 -7.70 2.00
N LEU A 113 -19.85 -8.09 1.01
CA LEU A 113 -18.40 -7.82 1.04
C LEU A 113 -18.07 -6.33 0.94
N ARG A 114 -18.93 -5.51 0.31
CA ARG A 114 -18.79 -4.05 0.36
C ARG A 114 -18.98 -3.50 1.78
N GLU A 115 -19.96 -4.00 2.50
CA GLU A 115 -20.22 -3.61 3.89
C GLU A 115 -19.10 -4.02 4.82
N GLU A 116 -18.50 -5.19 4.60
CA GLU A 116 -17.29 -5.65 5.33
C GLU A 116 -16.04 -4.83 4.98
N LEU A 117 -15.89 -4.40 3.72
CA LEU A 117 -14.75 -3.59 3.28
C LEU A 117 -14.81 -2.16 3.83
N ALA A 118 -15.99 -1.55 3.90
CA ALA A 118 -16.16 -0.14 4.24
C ALA A 118 -15.45 0.27 5.55
N PRO A 119 -15.61 -0.43 6.68
CA PRO A 119 -14.92 -0.11 7.94
C PRO A 119 -13.41 -0.43 7.90
N CYS A 120 -12.95 -1.22 6.94
CA CYS A 120 -11.54 -1.56 6.78
C CYS A 120 -10.76 -0.51 5.97
N LEU A 121 -11.44 0.48 5.36
CA LEU A 121 -10.79 1.53 4.57
C LEU A 121 -10.32 2.67 5.46
N ILE A 122 -9.01 2.96 5.39
CA ILE A 122 -8.39 4.12 6.03
C ILE A 122 -7.84 5.03 4.93
N LEU A 123 -8.16 6.32 4.98
CA LEU A 123 -7.76 7.27 3.95
C LEU A 123 -6.73 8.25 4.49
N GLU A 124 -5.64 8.41 3.74
CA GLU A 124 -4.68 9.47 3.93
C GLU A 124 -4.76 10.40 2.71
N GLU A 125 -5.27 11.61 2.90
CA GLU A 125 -5.69 12.50 1.82
C GLU A 125 -4.84 13.76 1.67
N ALA A 126 -3.80 13.92 2.49
CA ALA A 126 -3.00 15.15 2.51
C ALA A 126 -1.73 15.07 1.65
N SER A 127 -1.29 13.86 1.26
CA SER A 127 0.01 13.65 0.65
C SER A 127 0.11 14.11 -0.79
N PRO A 128 0.95 15.13 -1.10
CA PRO A 128 1.18 15.58 -2.47
C PRO A 128 2.18 14.71 -3.24
N ASN A 129 2.93 13.85 -2.55
CA ASN A 129 3.97 13.00 -3.13
C ASN A 129 4.26 11.77 -2.26
N THR A 130 5.06 10.84 -2.79
CA THR A 130 5.36 9.54 -2.15
C THR A 130 6.12 9.67 -0.81
N ALA A 131 6.95 10.69 -0.64
CA ALA A 131 7.65 10.89 0.62
C ALA A 131 6.69 11.36 1.71
N ALA A 132 5.79 12.28 1.38
CA ALA A 132 4.70 12.69 2.25
C ALA A 132 3.77 11.51 2.58
N SER A 133 3.43 10.67 1.58
CA SER A 133 2.67 9.44 1.84
C SER A 133 3.33 8.55 2.88
N ALA A 134 4.66 8.35 2.80
CA ALA A 134 5.38 7.55 3.79
C ALA A 134 5.32 8.17 5.20
N ALA A 135 5.47 9.50 5.29
CA ALA A 135 5.41 10.21 6.58
C ALA A 135 3.99 10.22 7.18
N ASN A 136 2.98 10.53 6.36
CA ASN A 136 1.61 10.70 6.83
C ASN A 136 0.89 9.38 7.13
N THR A 137 1.28 8.27 6.45
CA THR A 137 0.70 6.95 6.73
C THR A 137 1.34 6.27 7.96
N LEU A 138 2.52 6.70 8.38
CA LEU A 138 3.21 6.11 9.53
C LEU A 138 2.40 6.19 10.83
N PRO A 139 1.88 7.37 11.28
CA PRO A 139 1.09 7.44 12.50
C PRO A 139 -0.20 6.62 12.42
N LEU A 140 -0.81 6.50 11.23
CA LEU A 140 -2.00 5.67 11.03
C LEU A 140 -1.67 4.17 11.20
N ALA A 141 -0.54 3.72 10.67
CA ALA A 141 -0.07 2.35 10.85
C ALA A 141 0.33 2.04 12.30
N GLN A 142 0.93 3.01 13.00
CA GLN A 142 1.26 2.88 14.43
C GLN A 142 0.01 2.74 15.29
N GLY A 143 -1.05 3.53 15.01
CA GLY A 143 -2.33 3.44 15.71
C GLY A 143 -3.02 2.06 15.56
N LEU A 144 -2.64 1.29 14.56
CA LEU A 144 -3.12 -0.09 14.36
C LEU A 144 -2.19 -1.15 14.99
N GLU A 145 -1.13 -0.73 15.67
CA GLU A 145 -0.17 -1.59 16.41
C GLU A 145 0.42 -2.73 15.57
N VAL A 146 0.68 -2.49 14.28
CA VAL A 146 1.20 -3.51 13.36
C VAL A 146 2.72 -3.56 13.37
N ALA A 147 3.29 -4.75 13.32
CA ALA A 147 4.75 -4.95 13.18
C ALA A 147 5.22 -4.88 11.72
N ALA A 148 4.30 -5.03 10.76
CA ALA A 148 4.62 -5.00 9.34
C ALA A 148 3.44 -4.46 8.53
N VAL A 149 3.73 -3.82 7.40
CA VAL A 149 2.74 -3.35 6.43
C VAL A 149 3.10 -3.80 5.02
N GLY A 150 2.08 -4.19 4.25
CA GLY A 150 2.22 -4.47 2.82
C GLY A 150 2.13 -3.19 2.00
N LEU A 151 3.13 -2.89 1.19
CA LEU A 151 3.15 -1.70 0.32
C LEU A 151 2.77 -2.09 -1.11
N VAL A 152 1.57 -1.71 -1.54
CA VAL A 152 1.02 -2.06 -2.86
C VAL A 152 1.24 -0.92 -3.85
N SER A 153 1.93 -1.22 -4.94
CA SER A 153 2.11 -0.32 -6.07
C SER A 153 2.46 -1.10 -7.35
N ASP A 154 2.50 -0.42 -8.51
CA ASP A 154 3.07 -1.03 -9.70
C ASP A 154 4.59 -1.24 -9.56
N PRO A 155 5.18 -2.22 -10.25
CA PRO A 155 6.58 -2.62 -10.05
C PRO A 155 7.60 -1.51 -10.26
N LEU A 156 7.35 -0.56 -11.17
CA LEU A 156 8.27 0.57 -11.43
C LEU A 156 8.31 1.54 -10.25
N HIS A 157 7.13 2.00 -9.84
CA HIS A 157 7.01 2.93 -8.73
C HIS A 157 7.38 2.29 -7.39
N LEU A 158 7.13 0.99 -7.24
CA LEU A 158 7.32 0.26 -5.98
C LEU A 158 8.77 0.30 -5.47
N ARG A 159 9.77 0.26 -6.37
CA ARG A 159 11.18 0.34 -5.97
C ARG A 159 11.49 1.63 -5.21
N ARG A 160 11.08 2.78 -5.77
CA ARG A 160 11.28 4.09 -5.15
C ARG A 160 10.43 4.28 -3.90
N ALA A 161 9.18 3.86 -3.96
CA ALA A 161 8.28 3.93 -2.82
C ALA A 161 8.79 3.09 -1.64
N ASN A 162 9.22 1.84 -1.88
CA ASN A 162 9.79 0.98 -0.86
C ASN A 162 11.02 1.59 -0.18
N TYR A 163 11.91 2.24 -0.95
CA TYR A 163 13.05 2.96 -0.39
C TYR A 163 12.61 4.07 0.57
N LEU A 164 11.64 4.91 0.15
CA LEU A 164 11.12 6.02 0.95
C LEU A 164 10.40 5.55 2.21
N PHE A 165 9.53 4.56 2.07
CA PHE A 165 8.77 3.98 3.17
C PHE A 165 9.68 3.29 4.19
N ARG A 166 10.66 2.50 3.76
CA ARG A 166 11.62 1.88 4.67
C ARG A 166 12.36 2.92 5.51
N ARG A 167 12.79 4.04 4.94
CA ARG A 167 13.46 5.12 5.70
C ARG A 167 12.59 5.72 6.80
N CYS A 168 11.28 5.82 6.59
CA CYS A 168 10.35 6.30 7.60
C CYS A 168 10.02 5.23 8.64
N TYR A 169 9.68 4.04 8.21
CA TYR A 169 9.09 2.98 9.04
C TYR A 169 10.09 2.18 9.86
N GLN A 170 11.32 1.96 9.34
CA GLN A 170 12.35 1.18 10.05
C GLN A 170 12.73 1.77 11.41
N ARG A 171 12.72 3.10 11.53
CA ARG A 171 13.01 3.79 12.81
C ARG A 171 11.97 3.48 13.90
N GLN A 172 10.80 3.02 13.51
CA GLN A 172 9.69 2.65 14.39
C GLN A 172 9.53 1.13 14.52
N GLY A 173 10.47 0.35 14.03
CA GLY A 173 10.43 -1.11 14.07
C GLY A 173 9.38 -1.76 13.16
N ILE A 174 8.72 -0.98 12.28
CA ILE A 174 7.70 -1.52 11.36
C ILE A 174 8.36 -1.95 10.05
N VAL A 175 8.14 -3.20 9.67
CA VAL A 175 8.70 -3.79 8.45
C VAL A 175 7.83 -3.46 7.23
N ILE A 176 8.46 -3.04 6.12
CA ILE A 176 7.78 -2.81 4.85
C ILE A 176 7.94 -4.03 3.95
N GLN A 177 6.80 -4.63 3.56
CA GLN A 177 6.73 -5.70 2.58
C GLN A 177 6.28 -5.14 1.23
N PRO A 178 7.14 -5.09 0.21
CA PRO A 178 6.74 -4.63 -1.11
C PRO A 178 5.86 -5.68 -1.80
N LEU A 179 4.69 -5.24 -2.27
CA LEU A 179 3.68 -6.05 -2.93
C LEU A 179 3.42 -5.49 -4.35
N PRO A 180 4.14 -5.98 -5.37
CA PRO A 180 4.01 -5.50 -6.73
C PRO A 180 2.66 -5.88 -7.33
N ALA A 181 1.86 -4.90 -7.75
CA ALA A 181 0.62 -5.12 -8.47
C ALA A 181 0.92 -5.56 -9.93
N PRO A 182 0.64 -6.81 -10.30
CA PRO A 182 1.01 -7.35 -11.60
C PRO A 182 0.10 -6.83 -12.71
N GLY A 183 0.52 -7.03 -13.97
CA GLY A 183 -0.34 -6.90 -15.15
C GLY A 183 -0.20 -5.60 -15.94
N LEU A 184 0.31 -4.50 -15.35
CA LEU A 184 0.42 -3.22 -16.04
C LEU A 184 1.38 -3.31 -17.25
N PHE A 185 2.57 -3.88 -17.08
CA PHE A 185 3.54 -4.08 -18.14
C PHE A 185 3.02 -5.01 -19.23
N ARG A 186 2.50 -6.16 -18.83
CA ARG A 186 1.95 -7.16 -19.76
C ARG A 186 0.84 -6.58 -20.63
N HIS A 187 0.00 -5.71 -20.05
CA HIS A 187 -1.07 -5.05 -20.78
C HIS A 187 -0.53 -4.11 -21.85
N TYR A 188 0.38 -3.18 -21.49
CA TYR A 188 0.96 -2.24 -22.47
C TYR A 188 1.78 -2.95 -23.54
N TRP A 189 2.53 -3.99 -23.15
CA TRP A 189 3.31 -4.81 -24.09
C TRP A 189 2.42 -5.51 -25.11
N ARG A 190 1.36 -6.19 -24.66
CA ARG A 190 0.41 -6.86 -25.56
C ARG A 190 -0.28 -5.90 -26.53
N GLN A 191 -0.57 -4.68 -26.08
CA GLN A 191 -1.20 -3.66 -26.94
C GLN A 191 -0.21 -2.87 -27.78
N ARG A 192 1.09 -3.23 -27.80
CA ARG A 192 2.17 -2.50 -28.48
C ARG A 192 2.20 -0.99 -28.16
N ARG A 193 1.70 -0.60 -26.97
CA ARG A 193 1.64 0.80 -26.52
C ARG A 193 2.89 1.15 -25.70
N TYR A 194 4.02 1.35 -26.38
CA TYR A 194 5.31 1.60 -25.72
C TYR A 194 5.47 3.02 -25.19
N LEU A 195 4.80 4.02 -25.79
CA LEU A 195 4.87 5.41 -25.34
C LEU A 195 4.46 5.63 -23.87
N PRO A 196 3.33 5.06 -23.36
CA PRO A 196 3.00 5.14 -21.95
C PRO A 196 4.06 4.51 -21.05
N LEU A 197 4.66 3.38 -21.44
CA LEU A 197 5.73 2.73 -20.69
C LEU A 197 6.99 3.60 -20.64
N ALA A 198 7.42 4.16 -21.77
CA ALA A 198 8.57 5.06 -21.85
C ALA A 198 8.36 6.30 -20.96
N ARG A 199 7.17 6.92 -21.01
CA ARG A 199 6.82 8.06 -20.13
C ARG A 199 6.84 7.68 -18.65
N MET A 200 6.40 6.47 -18.29
CA MET A 200 6.48 5.99 -16.91
C MET A 200 7.92 5.80 -16.45
N LEU A 201 8.77 5.19 -17.28
CA LEU A 201 10.20 5.01 -16.99
C LEU A 201 10.93 6.35 -16.82
N LEU A 202 10.73 7.30 -17.74
CA LEU A 202 11.32 8.64 -17.66
C LEU A 202 10.88 9.39 -16.40
N ARG A 203 9.59 9.30 -16.05
CA ARG A 203 9.06 9.94 -14.84
C ARG A 203 9.67 9.33 -13.57
N GLU A 204 9.80 8.00 -13.49
CA GLU A 204 10.41 7.34 -12.34
C GLU A 204 11.92 7.61 -12.28
N GLY A 205 12.63 7.67 -13.42
CA GLY A 205 14.03 8.06 -13.47
C GLY A 205 14.25 9.49 -12.94
N GLY A 206 13.45 10.46 -13.40
CA GLY A 206 13.49 11.84 -12.88
C GLY A 206 13.12 11.95 -11.40
N ALA A 207 12.18 11.13 -10.93
CA ALA A 207 11.83 11.08 -9.52
C ALA A 207 12.94 10.47 -8.64
N TRP A 208 13.68 9.48 -9.15
CA TRP A 208 14.86 8.93 -8.48
C TRP A 208 16.00 9.96 -8.36
N LEU A 209 16.27 10.74 -9.42
CA LEU A 209 17.27 11.81 -9.37
C LEU A 209 16.95 12.83 -8.27
N LYS A 210 15.69 13.21 -8.09
CA LYS A 210 15.25 14.09 -7.00
C LYS A 210 15.49 13.48 -5.61
N VAL A 211 15.25 12.18 -5.45
CA VAL A 211 15.47 11.46 -4.19
C VAL A 211 16.97 11.38 -3.87
N MET A 212 17.80 11.05 -4.85
CA MET A 212 19.26 10.93 -4.71
C MET A 212 19.93 12.30 -4.50
N GLY A 213 19.43 13.35 -5.18
CA GLY A 213 19.89 14.72 -5.04
C GLY A 213 19.47 15.43 -3.74
N GLY A 214 18.78 14.75 -2.83
CA GLY A 214 18.34 15.34 -1.56
C GLY A 214 17.24 16.40 -1.69
N LEU A 215 16.62 16.53 -2.86
CA LEU A 215 15.60 17.54 -3.17
C LEU A 215 14.19 17.17 -2.66
N VAL A 216 14.07 16.08 -1.90
CA VAL A 216 12.78 15.65 -1.32
C VAL A 216 12.67 16.18 0.11
N PRO A 217 11.77 17.15 0.39
CA PRO A 217 11.54 17.66 1.72
C PRO A 217 11.11 16.53 2.67
N GLY A 218 11.62 16.53 3.91
CA GLY A 218 11.23 15.56 4.95
C GLY A 218 12.10 14.29 5.04
N LEU A 219 13.00 14.03 4.10
CA LEU A 219 14.04 13.02 4.25
C LEU A 219 15.27 13.69 4.91
N GLY A 220 15.23 13.90 6.23
CA GLY A 220 16.30 14.52 6.98
C GLY A 220 17.69 14.02 6.56
N ARG A 221 18.61 14.99 6.30
CA ARG A 221 20.04 14.73 6.13
C ARG A 221 20.50 13.84 7.27
N ARG A 222 21.19 12.74 6.95
CA ARG A 222 22.00 12.03 7.93
C ARG A 222 22.92 13.06 8.59
N ASN A 223 22.71 13.38 9.86
CA ASN A 223 23.81 13.88 10.67
C ASN A 223 24.86 12.77 10.72
N ARG A 224 26.00 13.09 10.18
CA ARG A 224 27.22 12.29 10.32
C ARG A 224 27.71 12.38 11.75
#